data_33f95330f90780f660e07f58cb7fd5b1
#
_entry.id   33f95330f90780f660e07f58cb7fd5b1
#
_cell.length_a   1.000
_cell.length_b   1.000
_cell.length_c   1.000
_cell.angle_alpha   90.00
_cell.angle_beta   90.00
_cell.angle_gamma   90.00
#
_symmetry.space_group_name_H-M   'P 1'
#
loop_
_entity.id
_entity.type
_entity.pdbx_description
1 polymer ?
#
loop_
_entity_poly.entity_id
_entity_poly.type
_entity_poly.pdbx_seq_one_letter_code
_entity_poly.pdbx_strand_id
1 'polypeptide(L)'
;NIVQNYIKSEVITKPEDGKKRGYTKIHLVQLVLLSYMRPILTTEEIKKVFSLAFNQINDRSDDIISWEAAYKIFSKNQKETLDSFLSTYIHEEEKLEKIVKELNLNDKEQEKVRTFLLVLSLIVQASIIKKIIQKIVSEYHEE
;
A
#
# COMPACT_ATOMS: atom_id res chain seq x y z
N ASN A 1 10.34 9.92 18.13
CA ASN A 1 10.15 8.52 17.74
C ASN A 1 8.92 8.40 16.84
N ILE A 2 9.07 7.73 15.71
CA ILE A 2 8.02 7.55 14.70
C ILE A 2 6.80 6.85 15.29
N VAL A 3 7.00 5.79 16.06
CA VAL A 3 5.90 5.02 16.68
C VAL A 3 5.11 5.91 17.65
N GLN A 4 5.77 6.69 18.45
CA GLN A 4 5.10 7.62 19.38
C GLN A 4 4.32 8.69 18.65
N ASN A 5 4.84 9.20 17.53
CA ASN A 5 4.12 10.16 16.70
C ASN A 5 2.84 9.58 16.13
N TYR A 6 2.85 8.31 15.71
CA TYR A 6 1.65 7.63 15.22
C TYR A 6 0.62 7.42 16.33
N ILE A 7 1.07 7.13 17.55
CA ILE A 7 0.18 7.02 18.71
C ILE A 7 -0.49 8.37 18.99
N LYS A 8 0.29 9.47 19.03
CA LYS A 8 -0.22 10.83 19.26
C LYS A 8 -1.20 11.27 18.17
N SER A 9 -0.94 10.89 16.92
CA SER A 9 -1.80 11.20 15.79
C SER A 9 -3.02 10.28 15.67
N GLU A 10 -3.16 9.34 16.59
CA GLU A 10 -4.25 8.34 16.60
C GLU A 10 -4.30 7.49 15.33
N VAL A 11 -3.14 7.22 14.75
CA VAL A 11 -2.99 6.33 13.60
C VAL A 11 -2.86 4.88 14.04
N ILE A 12 -2.21 4.66 15.18
CA ILE A 12 -2.12 3.34 15.81
C ILE A 12 -2.64 3.38 17.25
N THR A 13 -3.02 2.22 17.75
CA THR A 13 -3.57 2.04 19.08
C THR A 13 -2.52 2.36 20.16
N LYS A 14 -2.96 2.97 21.26
CA LYS A 14 -2.10 3.20 22.43
C LYS A 14 -1.70 1.86 23.05
N PRO A 15 -0.44 1.76 23.57
CA PRO A 15 -0.05 0.57 24.33
C PRO A 15 -0.91 0.43 25.58
N GLU A 16 -1.19 -0.83 25.96
CA GLU A 16 -1.98 -1.11 27.16
C GLU A 16 -1.27 -0.59 28.40
N ASP A 17 -2.04 0.06 29.29
CA ASP A 17 -1.59 0.58 30.59
C ASP A 17 -0.38 1.54 30.54
N GLY A 18 -0.06 2.10 29.35
CA GLY A 18 1.06 3.02 29.20
C GLY A 18 2.43 2.41 29.46
N LYS A 19 2.53 1.09 29.56
CA LYS A 19 3.77 0.36 29.83
C LYS A 19 4.56 0.13 28.54
N LYS A 20 5.89 0.13 28.63
CA LYS A 20 6.78 -0.19 27.48
C LYS A 20 6.49 -1.54 26.85
N ARG A 21 5.91 -2.49 27.59
CA ARG A 21 5.56 -3.84 27.12
C ARG A 21 4.09 -3.96 26.71
N GLY A 22 3.37 -2.83 26.64
CA GLY A 22 1.98 -2.82 26.19
C GLY A 22 1.78 -3.01 24.69
N TYR A 23 2.87 -3.08 23.93
CA TYR A 23 2.80 -3.36 22.50
C TYR A 23 2.52 -4.85 22.26
N THR A 24 1.53 -5.12 21.43
CA THR A 24 1.01 -6.47 21.16
C THR A 24 1.15 -6.81 19.68
N LYS A 25 0.67 -8.00 19.29
CA LYS A 25 0.55 -8.39 17.89
C LYS A 25 -0.26 -7.39 17.08
N ILE A 26 -1.24 -6.75 17.71
CA ILE A 26 -2.09 -5.73 17.07
C ILE A 26 -1.24 -4.56 16.60
N HIS A 27 -0.33 -4.09 17.43
CA HIS A 27 0.59 -3.00 17.06
C HIS A 27 1.47 -3.41 15.88
N LEU A 28 1.95 -4.66 15.87
CA LEU A 28 2.75 -5.16 14.76
C LEU A 28 1.94 -5.17 13.46
N VAL A 29 0.70 -5.66 13.51
CA VAL A 29 -0.22 -5.64 12.36
C VAL A 29 -0.42 -4.22 11.85
N GLN A 30 -0.73 -3.29 12.75
CA GLN A 30 -0.94 -1.88 12.41
C GLN A 30 0.30 -1.28 11.75
N LEU A 31 1.49 -1.54 12.27
CA LEU A 31 2.74 -1.03 11.70
C LEU A 31 3.03 -1.61 10.33
N VAL A 32 2.75 -2.89 10.11
CA VAL A 32 2.92 -3.52 8.79
C VAL A 32 1.98 -2.88 7.78
N LEU A 33 0.69 -2.76 8.09
CA LEU A 33 -0.28 -2.12 7.21
C LEU A 33 0.11 -0.67 6.91
N LEU A 34 0.53 0.04 7.96
CA LEU A 34 0.97 1.42 7.85
C LEU A 34 2.17 1.57 6.91
N SER A 35 3.11 0.62 6.92
CA SER A 35 4.28 0.64 6.06
C SER A 35 3.90 0.60 4.56
N TYR A 36 2.80 -0.05 4.22
CA TYR A 36 2.27 -0.06 2.85
C TYR A 36 1.49 1.21 2.51
N MET A 37 0.83 1.81 3.49
CA MET A 37 -0.01 3.00 3.27
C MET A 37 0.78 4.29 3.16
N ARG A 38 1.85 4.44 3.94
CA ARG A 38 2.62 5.68 4.03
C ARG A 38 3.13 6.26 2.72
N PRO A 39 3.67 5.44 1.80
CA PRO A 39 4.15 5.98 0.52
C PRO A 39 3.06 6.55 -0.36
N ILE A 40 1.79 6.23 -0.08
CA ILE A 40 0.66 6.52 -0.97
C ILE A 40 -0.30 7.53 -0.35
N LEU A 41 -0.53 7.46 0.97
CA LEU A 41 -1.56 8.23 1.67
C LEU A 41 -0.96 9.17 2.70
N THR A 42 -1.66 10.29 2.93
CA THR A 42 -1.37 11.20 4.04
C THR A 42 -1.82 10.57 5.36
N THR A 43 -1.35 11.11 6.48
CA THR A 43 -1.78 10.67 7.82
C THR A 43 -3.30 10.70 7.98
N GLU A 44 -3.95 11.77 7.52
CA GLU A 44 -5.41 11.90 7.62
C GLU A 44 -6.13 10.87 6.76
N GLU A 45 -5.62 10.60 5.57
CA GLU A 45 -6.16 9.55 4.70
C GLU A 45 -6.01 8.16 5.32
N ILE A 46 -4.86 7.88 5.94
CA ILE A 46 -4.62 6.61 6.64
C ILE A 46 -5.62 6.42 7.79
N LYS A 47 -5.84 7.46 8.59
CA LYS A 47 -6.83 7.43 9.67
C LYS A 47 -8.21 7.09 9.14
N LYS A 48 -8.59 7.71 8.03
CA LYS A 48 -9.88 7.46 7.38
C LYS A 48 -9.99 6.01 6.89
N VAL A 49 -8.94 5.47 6.30
CA VAL A 49 -8.92 4.07 5.82
C VAL A 49 -9.05 3.10 6.99
N PHE A 50 -8.29 3.29 8.07
CA PHE A 50 -8.41 2.44 9.25
C PHE A 50 -9.81 2.52 9.88
N SER A 51 -10.43 3.69 9.87
CA SER A 51 -11.77 3.86 10.42
C SER A 51 -12.85 3.06 9.68
N LEU A 52 -12.61 2.69 8.43
CA LEU A 52 -13.56 1.89 7.65
C LEU A 52 -13.81 0.50 8.26
N ALA A 53 -12.81 -0.08 8.91
CA ALA A 53 -12.90 -1.42 9.50
C ALA A 53 -12.87 -1.40 11.04
N PHE A 54 -12.24 -0.37 11.63
CA PHE A 54 -11.94 -0.35 13.06
C PHE A 54 -12.55 0.83 13.81
N ASN A 55 -13.28 1.70 13.13
CA ASN A 55 -13.90 2.90 13.69
C ASN A 55 -12.89 3.72 14.51
N GLN A 56 -13.00 3.75 15.84
CA GLN A 56 -12.04 4.46 16.68
C GLN A 56 -10.86 3.57 17.03
N ILE A 57 -9.67 4.03 16.71
CA ILE A 57 -8.45 3.23 16.81
C ILE A 57 -8.18 2.68 18.22
N ASN A 58 -8.61 3.41 19.26
CA ASN A 58 -8.38 3.03 20.66
C ASN A 58 -9.57 2.27 21.28
N ASP A 59 -10.65 2.04 20.55
CA ASP A 59 -11.83 1.31 21.03
C ASP A 59 -12.01 0.05 20.20
N ARG A 60 -11.61 -1.09 20.77
CA ARG A 60 -11.68 -2.39 20.09
C ARG A 60 -13.09 -2.99 20.08
N SER A 61 -13.99 -2.43 20.89
CA SER A 61 -15.37 -2.92 20.94
C SER A 61 -16.19 -2.51 19.72
N ASP A 62 -15.74 -1.49 18.98
CA ASP A 62 -16.42 -0.99 17.78
C ASP A 62 -15.78 -1.50 16.48
N ASP A 63 -14.79 -2.38 16.56
CA ASP A 63 -14.14 -2.97 15.38
C ASP A 63 -15.13 -3.85 14.60
N ILE A 64 -15.22 -3.63 13.29
CA ILE A 64 -16.07 -4.45 12.42
C ILE A 64 -15.44 -5.83 12.22
N ILE A 65 -14.12 -5.88 12.07
CA ILE A 65 -13.34 -7.12 12.03
C ILE A 65 -12.13 -6.97 12.97
N SER A 66 -11.56 -8.09 13.39
CA SER A 66 -10.35 -8.04 14.20
C SER A 66 -9.13 -7.65 13.36
N TRP A 67 -8.14 -7.06 14.00
CA TRP A 67 -6.88 -6.71 13.34
C TRP A 67 -6.18 -7.96 12.77
N GLU A 68 -6.23 -9.07 13.50
CA GLU A 68 -5.65 -10.35 13.07
C GLU A 68 -6.35 -10.90 11.83
N ALA A 69 -7.69 -10.82 11.79
CA ALA A 69 -8.47 -11.25 10.62
C ALA A 69 -8.16 -10.38 9.41
N ALA A 70 -8.10 -9.06 9.59
CA ALA A 70 -7.75 -8.12 8.52
C ALA A 70 -6.36 -8.43 7.95
N TYR A 71 -5.38 -8.67 8.82
CA TYR A 71 -4.02 -8.99 8.40
C TYR A 71 -3.95 -10.31 7.63
N LYS A 72 -4.67 -11.33 8.11
CA LYS A 72 -4.69 -12.63 7.44
C LYS A 72 -5.25 -12.53 6.02
N ILE A 73 -6.35 -11.80 5.85
CA ILE A 73 -6.97 -11.58 4.54
C ILE A 73 -6.02 -10.78 3.65
N PHE A 74 -5.45 -9.69 4.19
CA PHE A 74 -4.51 -8.85 3.48
C PHE A 74 -3.30 -9.65 2.97
N SER A 75 -2.68 -10.46 3.83
CA SER A 75 -1.49 -11.24 3.49
C SER A 75 -1.77 -12.26 2.39
N LYS A 76 -2.92 -12.93 2.47
CA LYS A 76 -3.33 -13.88 1.43
C LYS A 76 -3.57 -13.18 0.10
N ASN A 77 -4.29 -12.08 0.13
CA ASN A 77 -4.60 -11.31 -1.08
C ASN A 77 -3.35 -10.68 -1.68
N GLN A 78 -2.40 -10.26 -0.86
CA GLN A 78 -1.14 -9.67 -1.30
C GLN A 78 -0.36 -10.64 -2.20
N LYS A 79 -0.31 -11.91 -1.83
CA LYS A 79 0.38 -12.94 -2.62
C LYS A 79 -0.27 -13.11 -3.99
N GLU A 80 -1.59 -13.21 -4.03
CA GLU A 80 -2.35 -13.33 -5.28
C GLU A 80 -2.18 -12.09 -6.17
N THR A 81 -2.19 -10.91 -5.58
CA THR A 81 -1.98 -9.64 -6.27
C THR A 81 -0.59 -9.57 -6.88
N LEU A 82 0.43 -10.01 -6.14
CA LEU A 82 1.81 -10.03 -6.64
C LEU A 82 1.93 -10.96 -7.85
N ASP A 83 1.36 -12.16 -7.79
CA ASP A 83 1.42 -13.13 -8.89
C ASP A 83 0.75 -12.56 -10.15
N SER A 84 -0.41 -11.93 -10.01
CA SER A 84 -1.11 -11.28 -11.12
C SER A 84 -0.30 -10.13 -11.71
N PHE A 85 0.33 -9.32 -10.86
CA PHE A 85 1.15 -8.21 -11.30
C PHE A 85 2.39 -8.68 -12.07
N LEU A 86 3.07 -9.72 -11.59
CA LEU A 86 4.24 -10.26 -12.26
C LEU A 86 3.92 -10.74 -13.68
N SER A 87 2.76 -11.35 -13.88
CA SER A 87 2.30 -11.75 -15.21
C SER A 87 2.13 -10.54 -16.14
N THR A 88 1.52 -9.47 -15.64
CA THR A 88 1.33 -8.23 -16.39
C THR A 88 2.67 -7.55 -16.69
N TYR A 89 3.59 -7.56 -15.73
CA TYR A 89 4.93 -7.00 -15.87
C TYR A 89 5.74 -7.70 -16.98
N ILE A 90 5.73 -9.01 -17.01
CA ILE A 90 6.41 -9.80 -18.04
C ILE A 90 5.86 -9.47 -19.42
N HIS A 91 4.54 -9.37 -19.56
CA HIS A 91 3.89 -9.00 -20.81
C HIS A 91 4.32 -7.60 -21.29
N GLU A 92 4.41 -6.66 -20.38
CA GLU A 92 4.87 -5.29 -20.70
C GLU A 92 6.32 -5.27 -21.15
N GLU A 93 7.19 -6.03 -20.49
CA GLU A 93 8.60 -6.16 -20.89
C GLU A 93 8.73 -6.68 -22.33
N GLU A 94 8.00 -7.74 -22.67
CA GLU A 94 8.01 -8.34 -24.01
C GLU A 94 7.53 -7.37 -25.08
N LYS A 95 6.47 -6.62 -24.77
CA LYS A 95 5.92 -5.61 -25.69
C LYS A 95 6.93 -4.50 -25.96
N LEU A 96 7.58 -3.98 -24.93
CA LEU A 96 8.57 -2.92 -25.04
C LEU A 96 9.83 -3.39 -25.75
N GLU A 97 10.25 -4.63 -25.54
CA GLU A 97 11.39 -5.20 -26.23
C GLU A 97 11.16 -5.22 -27.75
N LYS A 98 9.98 -5.60 -28.20
CA LYS A 98 9.61 -5.59 -29.61
C LYS A 98 9.64 -4.17 -30.20
N ILE A 99 9.09 -3.21 -29.46
CA ILE A 99 9.05 -1.80 -29.90
C ILE A 99 10.46 -1.26 -30.05
N VAL A 100 11.34 -1.51 -29.07
CA VAL A 100 12.71 -0.99 -29.06
C VAL A 100 13.55 -1.63 -30.17
N LYS A 101 13.34 -2.89 -30.49
CA LYS A 101 14.05 -3.55 -31.60
C LYS A 101 13.79 -2.89 -32.97
N GLU A 102 12.65 -2.25 -33.13
CA GLU A 102 12.32 -1.53 -34.36
C GLU A 102 13.03 -0.19 -34.48
N LEU A 103 13.62 0.30 -33.38
CA LEU A 103 14.44 1.51 -33.38
C LEU A 103 15.84 1.16 -33.87
N ASN A 104 16.45 2.05 -34.61
CA ASN A 104 17.77 1.80 -35.17
C ASN A 104 18.88 2.11 -34.14
N LEU A 105 18.95 1.30 -33.08
CA LEU A 105 19.84 1.50 -31.95
C LEU A 105 20.76 0.28 -31.78
N ASN A 106 21.97 0.51 -31.21
CA ASN A 106 22.85 -0.58 -30.82
C ASN A 106 22.29 -1.30 -29.56
N ASP A 107 22.86 -2.46 -29.22
CA ASP A 107 22.34 -3.30 -28.13
C ASP A 107 22.30 -2.57 -26.79
N LYS A 108 23.34 -1.82 -26.47
CA LYS A 108 23.45 -1.08 -25.21
C LYS A 108 22.41 0.05 -25.15
N GLU A 109 22.21 0.74 -26.23
CA GLU A 109 21.20 1.78 -26.35
C GLU A 109 19.79 1.20 -26.25
N GLN A 110 19.55 0.05 -26.88
CA GLN A 110 18.27 -0.66 -26.77
C GLN A 110 17.94 -1.00 -25.34
N GLU A 111 18.90 -1.52 -24.56
CA GLU A 111 18.71 -1.84 -23.16
C GLU A 111 18.34 -0.61 -22.32
N LYS A 112 19.06 0.49 -22.54
CA LYS A 112 18.78 1.74 -21.82
C LYS A 112 17.40 2.30 -22.14
N VAL A 113 17.04 2.33 -23.41
CA VAL A 113 15.74 2.85 -23.83
C VAL A 113 14.60 1.96 -23.34
N ARG A 114 14.77 0.64 -23.42
CA ARG A 114 13.78 -0.31 -22.89
C ARG A 114 13.57 -0.10 -21.39
N THR A 115 14.66 0.05 -20.62
CA THR A 115 14.59 0.29 -19.18
C THR A 115 13.87 1.61 -18.88
N PHE A 116 14.19 2.66 -19.62
CA PHE A 116 13.52 3.97 -19.50
C PHE A 116 12.02 3.86 -19.74
N LEU A 117 11.62 3.20 -20.82
CA LEU A 117 10.20 3.04 -21.15
C LEU A 117 9.45 2.16 -20.15
N LEU A 118 10.11 1.12 -19.65
CA LEU A 118 9.53 0.25 -18.63
C LEU A 118 9.27 1.02 -17.34
N VAL A 119 10.24 1.81 -16.89
CA VAL A 119 10.08 2.65 -15.69
C VAL A 119 8.94 3.64 -15.88
N LEU A 120 8.86 4.31 -17.06
CA LEU A 120 7.76 5.22 -17.33
C LEU A 120 6.39 4.53 -17.32
N SER A 121 6.31 3.33 -17.90
CA SER A 121 5.08 2.54 -17.90
C SER A 121 4.62 2.23 -16.49
N LEU A 122 5.54 1.81 -15.62
CA LEU A 122 5.24 1.52 -14.21
C LEU A 122 4.83 2.78 -13.46
N ILE A 123 5.49 3.91 -13.72
CA ILE A 123 5.13 5.19 -13.10
C ILE A 123 3.70 5.59 -13.48
N VAL A 124 3.33 5.44 -14.75
CA VAL A 124 1.96 5.74 -15.22
C VAL A 124 0.94 4.84 -14.50
N GLN A 125 1.23 3.54 -14.41
CA GLN A 125 0.35 2.61 -13.71
C GLN A 125 0.21 2.98 -12.23
N ALA A 126 1.32 3.27 -11.56
CA ALA A 126 1.31 3.68 -10.15
C ALA A 126 0.52 4.98 -9.95
N SER A 127 0.65 5.93 -10.86
CA SER A 127 -0.09 7.19 -10.81
C SER A 127 -1.59 6.97 -10.94
N ILE A 128 -2.01 6.09 -11.86
CA ILE A 128 -3.43 5.74 -12.04
C ILE A 128 -3.97 5.08 -10.77
N ILE A 129 -3.25 4.10 -10.23
CA ILE A 129 -3.64 3.38 -9.02
C ILE A 129 -3.78 4.35 -7.84
N LYS A 130 -2.81 5.23 -7.66
CA LYS A 130 -2.84 6.23 -6.59
C LYS A 130 -4.07 7.12 -6.69
N LYS A 131 -4.40 7.60 -7.90
CA LYS A 131 -5.59 8.44 -8.12
C LYS A 131 -6.87 7.69 -7.81
N ILE A 132 -6.95 6.41 -8.17
CA ILE A 132 -8.12 5.58 -7.86
C ILE A 132 -8.27 5.44 -6.35
N ILE A 133 -7.20 5.13 -5.63
CA ILE A 133 -7.19 5.00 -4.17
C ILE A 133 -7.69 6.30 -3.53
N GLN A 134 -7.12 7.43 -3.93
CA GLN A 134 -7.48 8.73 -3.37
C GLN A 134 -8.95 9.08 -3.64
N LYS A 135 -9.44 8.75 -4.83
CA LYS A 135 -10.84 8.95 -5.18
C LYS A 135 -11.77 8.12 -4.29
N ILE A 136 -11.46 6.83 -4.11
CA ILE A 136 -12.25 5.93 -3.25
C ILE A 136 -12.29 6.48 -1.82
N VAL A 137 -11.13 6.85 -1.28
CA VAL A 137 -11.02 7.36 0.10
C VAL A 137 -11.77 8.67 0.27
N SER A 138 -11.66 9.59 -0.70
CA SER A 138 -12.30 10.92 -0.61
C SER A 138 -13.81 10.85 -0.81
N GLU A 139 -14.31 9.91 -1.60
CA GLU A 139 -15.74 9.81 -1.91
C GLU A 139 -16.52 8.95 -0.93
N TYR A 140 -15.84 8.19 -0.08
CA TYR A 140 -16.53 7.37 0.91
C TYR A 140 -17.08 8.25 2.03
N HIS A 141 -18.36 8.16 2.26
CA HIS A 141 -19.07 8.87 3.33
C HIS A 141 -19.88 7.87 4.14
N GLU A 142 -19.79 7.97 5.45
CA GLU A 142 -20.67 7.22 6.34
C GLU A 142 -22.05 7.86 6.33
N GLU A 143 -23.06 7.03 6.18
CA GLU A 143 -24.45 7.47 6.34
C GLU A 143 -24.82 7.55 7.82
#